data_554e145760b611a49c745b363b6d1680
#
_entry.id   554e145760b611a49c745b363b6d1680
#
_cell.length_a   1.000
_cell.length_b   1.000
_cell.length_c   1.000
_cell.angle_alpha   90.00
_cell.angle_beta   90.00
_cell.angle_gamma   90.00
#
_symmetry.space_group_name_H-M   'P 1'
#
loop_
_entity.id
_entity.type
_entity.pdbx_description
1 polymer ?
#
loop_
_entity_poly.entity_id
_entity_poly.type
_entity_poly.pdbx_seq_one_letter_code
_entity_poly.pdbx_strand_id
1 'polypeptide(L)'
;MKTKSTLRGILSLVSFAGITLCTLLSVVGCDNKDYSNDSPFDNVVYLDVAKLKDVSNFTFNRTIETGQQIVSAELSRPAADNINVGIKVDPSLVNVYNARLGANYTILDSKYYKLSAQQTTIPQGDITSAPVTINFTGLTELDIDASYLLPITIDQVSGGMSVLNGSKSICYIVRRSSAITTAVSLKNNYFEVPGFDAGS
;
A
#
# COMPACT_ATOMS: atom_id res chain seq x y z
N MET A 1 5.08 -46.86 -75.18
CA MET A 1 3.86 -46.32 -74.57
C MET A 1 3.71 -46.86 -73.14
N LYS A 2 4.66 -46.52 -72.17
CA LYS A 2 4.64 -46.93 -70.76
C LYS A 2 5.43 -45.96 -69.86
N THR A 3 5.12 -44.68 -69.90
CA THR A 3 5.81 -43.72 -69.03
C THR A 3 4.89 -42.75 -68.25
N LYS A 4 3.56 -42.97 -68.29
CA LYS A 4 2.58 -42.11 -67.60
C LYS A 4 2.09 -42.63 -66.24
N SER A 5 2.43 -43.87 -65.83
CA SER A 5 1.91 -44.43 -64.58
C SER A 5 2.79 -44.25 -63.34
N THR A 6 4.12 -44.02 -63.56
CA THR A 6 5.07 -43.85 -62.47
C THR A 6 5.06 -42.43 -61.89
N LEU A 7 4.67 -41.43 -62.65
CA LEU A 7 4.66 -40.05 -62.18
C LEU A 7 3.47 -39.77 -61.23
N ARG A 8 2.34 -40.48 -61.38
CA ARG A 8 1.20 -40.35 -60.48
C ARG A 8 1.43 -40.95 -59.08
N GLY A 9 2.24 -42.01 -59.01
CA GLY A 9 2.57 -42.64 -57.73
C GLY A 9 3.51 -41.83 -56.88
N ILE A 10 4.44 -41.14 -57.50
CA ILE A 10 5.42 -40.27 -56.80
C ILE A 10 4.77 -39.00 -56.25
N LEU A 11 3.82 -38.42 -56.99
CA LEU A 11 3.07 -37.22 -56.50
C LEU A 11 2.16 -37.56 -55.30
N SER A 12 1.60 -38.74 -55.26
CA SER A 12 0.76 -39.21 -54.14
C SER A 12 1.57 -39.47 -52.87
N LEU A 13 2.79 -40.00 -52.99
CA LEU A 13 3.66 -40.28 -51.85
C LEU A 13 4.24 -38.99 -51.23
N VAL A 14 4.56 -37.99 -52.05
CA VAL A 14 5.06 -36.68 -51.52
C VAL A 14 3.94 -35.91 -50.82
N SER A 15 2.70 -36.02 -51.30
CA SER A 15 1.54 -35.35 -50.65
C SER A 15 1.23 -35.95 -49.27
N PHE A 16 1.35 -37.25 -49.10
CA PHE A 16 1.12 -37.93 -47.80
C PHE A 16 2.23 -37.64 -46.79
N ALA A 17 3.50 -37.57 -47.22
CA ALA A 17 4.61 -37.27 -46.34
C ALA A 17 4.55 -35.78 -45.82
N GLY A 18 4.07 -34.86 -46.63
CA GLY A 18 3.93 -33.46 -46.26
C GLY A 18 2.83 -33.23 -45.22
N ILE A 19 1.72 -33.96 -45.32
CA ILE A 19 0.61 -33.84 -44.35
C ILE A 19 0.99 -34.47 -43.01
N THR A 20 1.71 -35.61 -43.04
CA THR A 20 2.14 -36.27 -41.80
C THR A 20 3.20 -35.47 -41.05
N LEU A 21 4.05 -34.70 -41.74
CA LEU A 21 5.06 -33.84 -41.11
C LEU A 21 4.44 -32.57 -40.50
N CYS A 22 3.38 -32.02 -41.10
CA CYS A 22 2.66 -30.88 -40.52
C CYS A 22 1.85 -31.24 -39.27
N THR A 23 1.36 -32.48 -39.14
CA THR A 23 0.60 -32.92 -37.97
C THR A 23 1.49 -33.25 -36.76
N LEU A 24 2.78 -33.52 -36.98
CA LEU A 24 3.75 -33.78 -35.89
C LEU A 24 4.30 -32.49 -35.27
N LEU A 25 4.18 -31.31 -35.94
CA LEU A 25 4.63 -30.01 -35.40
C LEU A 25 3.57 -29.29 -34.56
N SER A 26 2.33 -29.81 -34.52
CA SER A 26 1.25 -29.18 -33.74
C SER A 26 1.10 -29.74 -32.31
N VAL A 27 2.01 -30.59 -31.84
CA VAL A 27 2.00 -31.15 -30.46
C VAL A 27 3.15 -30.60 -29.61
N VAL A 28 3.81 -29.54 -30.04
CA VAL A 28 4.54 -28.70 -29.07
C VAL A 28 3.48 -27.88 -28.37
N GLY A 29 2.76 -28.57 -27.46
CA GLY A 29 1.86 -27.94 -26.53
C GLY A 29 2.64 -26.82 -25.86
N CYS A 30 2.03 -25.66 -25.74
CA CYS A 30 2.48 -24.66 -24.80
C CYS A 30 2.81 -25.40 -23.51
N ASP A 31 4.09 -25.44 -23.18
CA ASP A 31 4.54 -25.87 -21.87
C ASP A 31 3.81 -24.92 -20.91
N ASN A 32 2.76 -25.39 -20.29
CA ASN A 32 2.07 -24.67 -19.25
C ASN A 32 3.06 -24.60 -18.08
N LYS A 33 4.06 -23.72 -18.24
CA LYS A 33 4.86 -23.31 -17.09
C LYS A 33 3.86 -22.76 -16.10
N ASP A 34 3.67 -23.52 -15.06
CA ASP A 34 2.91 -23.08 -13.90
C ASP A 34 3.69 -21.92 -13.27
N TYR A 35 3.41 -20.70 -13.74
CA TYR A 35 3.99 -19.46 -13.18
C TYR A 35 3.46 -19.17 -11.78
N SER A 36 2.65 -20.03 -11.20
CA SER A 36 2.11 -19.85 -9.85
C SER A 36 3.20 -19.87 -8.78
N ASN A 37 4.36 -20.50 -9.05
CA ASN A 37 5.51 -20.55 -8.14
C ASN A 37 6.72 -19.75 -8.59
N ASP A 38 6.80 -19.34 -9.86
CA ASP A 38 7.91 -18.54 -10.40
C ASP A 38 7.51 -17.08 -10.57
N SER A 39 7.00 -16.45 -9.51
CA SER A 39 6.89 -14.99 -9.52
C SER A 39 8.32 -14.42 -9.43
N PRO A 40 8.76 -13.59 -10.39
CA PRO A 40 10.08 -12.97 -10.36
C PRO A 40 10.23 -11.95 -9.24
N PHE A 41 9.17 -11.73 -8.46
CA PHE A 41 9.17 -10.81 -7.33
C PHE A 41 9.14 -11.60 -6.03
N ASP A 42 10.13 -11.35 -5.20
CA ASP A 42 10.15 -11.86 -3.84
C ASP A 42 8.90 -11.38 -3.08
N ASN A 43 8.42 -12.24 -2.17
CA ASN A 43 7.38 -11.81 -1.26
C ASN A 43 7.98 -10.76 -0.31
N VAL A 44 7.40 -9.58 -0.25
CA VAL A 44 7.92 -8.44 0.51
C VAL A 44 6.88 -7.91 1.48
N VAL A 45 7.36 -7.45 2.62
CA VAL A 45 6.53 -6.81 3.66
C VAL A 45 6.52 -5.30 3.45
N TYR A 46 5.37 -4.67 3.64
CA TYR A 46 5.20 -3.21 3.59
C TYR A 46 4.05 -2.76 4.51
N LEU A 47 3.96 -1.45 4.77
CA LEU A 47 2.80 -0.88 5.46
C LEU A 47 1.67 -0.61 4.46
N ASP A 48 0.46 -1.06 4.79
CA ASP A 48 -0.76 -0.89 3.99
C ASP A 48 -1.01 0.57 3.61
N VAL A 49 -0.87 1.48 4.57
CA VAL A 49 -1.06 2.93 4.43
C VAL A 49 0.01 3.62 3.59
N ALA A 50 1.17 2.96 3.40
CA ALA A 50 2.31 3.50 2.64
C ALA A 50 2.37 3.02 1.18
N LYS A 51 1.38 2.26 0.69
CA LYS A 51 1.34 1.72 -0.68
C LYS A 51 1.42 2.80 -1.76
N LEU A 52 0.66 3.87 -1.60
CA LEU A 52 0.51 4.92 -2.61
C LEU A 52 1.20 6.22 -2.21
N LYS A 53 1.35 6.46 -0.93
CA LYS A 53 1.97 7.66 -0.36
C LYS A 53 2.53 7.32 1.00
N ASP A 54 3.68 7.87 1.30
CA ASP A 54 4.37 7.71 2.58
C ASP A 54 4.22 8.93 3.50
N VAL A 55 3.34 9.87 3.15
CA VAL A 55 2.94 11.02 3.97
C VAL A 55 1.43 11.11 4.04
N SER A 56 0.89 11.28 5.23
CA SER A 56 -0.54 11.44 5.49
C SER A 56 -0.78 12.60 6.46
N ASN A 57 -1.78 13.44 6.14
CA ASN A 57 -2.19 14.53 7.03
C ASN A 57 -3.19 14.01 8.07
N PHE A 58 -2.91 14.27 9.33
CA PHE A 58 -3.84 14.12 10.43
C PHE A 58 -4.16 15.49 11.02
N THR A 59 -5.08 16.21 10.36
CA THR A 59 -5.55 17.52 10.78
C THR A 59 -6.85 17.40 11.54
N PHE A 60 -6.95 18.02 12.70
CA PHE A 60 -8.11 17.97 13.58
C PHE A 60 -8.47 19.37 14.09
N ASN A 61 -9.73 19.50 14.51
CA ASN A 61 -10.27 20.72 15.06
C ASN A 61 -9.67 21.00 16.44
N ARG A 62 -9.53 22.27 16.79
CA ARG A 62 -8.90 22.75 18.04
C ARG A 62 -9.53 22.19 19.33
N THR A 63 -10.75 21.65 19.29
CA THR A 63 -11.47 21.10 20.44
C THR A 63 -11.33 19.58 20.57
N ILE A 64 -10.68 18.93 19.61
CA ILE A 64 -10.50 17.47 19.62
C ILE A 64 -9.36 17.12 20.57
N GLU A 65 -9.65 16.33 21.57
CA GLU A 65 -8.71 15.87 22.61
C GLU A 65 -7.99 14.59 22.22
N THR A 66 -8.65 13.70 21.53
CA THR A 66 -8.13 12.37 21.18
C THR A 66 -8.37 12.06 19.71
N GLY A 67 -7.57 11.15 19.18
CA GLY A 67 -7.73 10.67 17.81
C GLY A 67 -7.06 9.31 17.62
N GLN A 68 -7.29 8.70 16.47
CA GLN A 68 -6.68 7.41 16.13
C GLN A 68 -6.26 7.36 14.67
N GLN A 69 -5.17 6.68 14.41
CA GLN A 69 -4.76 6.20 13.10
C GLN A 69 -4.44 4.71 13.21
N ILE A 70 -4.53 4.02 12.10
CA ILE A 70 -4.33 2.57 12.05
C ILE A 70 -3.29 2.26 10.99
N VAL A 71 -2.40 1.32 11.29
CA VAL A 71 -1.43 0.78 10.33
C VAL A 71 -1.43 -0.74 10.42
N SER A 72 -1.35 -1.42 9.29
CA SER A 72 -1.16 -2.87 9.21
C SER A 72 0.06 -3.18 8.36
N ALA A 73 0.70 -4.30 8.64
CA ALA A 73 1.71 -4.85 7.75
C ALA A 73 1.03 -5.76 6.73
N GLU A 74 1.48 -5.67 5.48
CA GLU A 74 0.97 -6.53 4.41
C GLU A 74 2.11 -7.20 3.64
N LEU A 75 1.76 -8.31 2.99
CA LEU A 75 2.58 -9.06 2.06
C LEU A 75 2.04 -8.94 0.65
N SER A 76 2.90 -9.09 -0.33
CA SER A 76 2.50 -9.18 -1.75
C SER A 76 1.81 -10.49 -2.11
N ARG A 77 2.01 -11.55 -1.31
CA ARG A 77 1.42 -12.89 -1.45
C ARG A 77 1.16 -13.51 -0.08
N PRO A 78 0.28 -14.53 0.03
CA PRO A 78 0.02 -15.21 1.29
C PRO A 78 1.29 -15.68 2.00
N ALA A 79 1.32 -15.53 3.31
CA ALA A 79 2.44 -15.95 4.16
C ALA A 79 2.59 -17.47 4.17
N ALA A 80 3.80 -17.97 3.94
CA ALA A 80 4.08 -19.41 4.06
C ALA A 80 4.06 -19.87 5.52
N ASP A 81 4.46 -18.97 6.44
CA ASP A 81 4.50 -19.16 7.88
C ASP A 81 4.02 -17.87 8.58
N ASN A 82 3.85 -17.92 9.91
CA ASN A 82 3.57 -16.72 10.68
C ASN A 82 4.74 -15.73 10.61
N ILE A 83 4.48 -14.51 10.15
CA ILE A 83 5.47 -13.45 10.00
C ILE A 83 5.25 -12.39 11.07
N ASN A 84 6.22 -12.26 11.98
CA ASN A 84 6.22 -11.20 12.99
C ASN A 84 6.83 -9.93 12.41
N VAL A 85 6.15 -8.79 12.57
CA VAL A 85 6.54 -7.48 12.06
C VAL A 85 6.62 -6.51 13.22
N GLY A 86 7.82 -5.99 13.48
CA GLY A 86 8.05 -4.91 14.43
C GLY A 86 7.68 -3.56 13.82
N ILE A 87 6.97 -2.73 14.57
CA ILE A 87 6.55 -1.38 14.17
C ILE A 87 7.00 -0.40 15.24
N LYS A 88 7.66 0.68 14.82
CA LYS A 88 8.13 1.73 15.73
C LYS A 88 7.94 3.12 15.17
N VAL A 89 8.02 4.12 16.06
CA VAL A 89 8.30 5.50 15.68
C VAL A 89 9.80 5.65 15.45
N ASP A 90 10.19 6.27 14.33
CA ASP A 90 11.60 6.51 14.02
C ASP A 90 11.90 8.01 13.88
N PRO A 91 12.42 8.63 14.94
CA PRO A 91 12.78 10.07 14.94
C PRO A 91 13.83 10.45 13.89
N SER A 92 14.68 9.50 13.47
CA SER A 92 15.74 9.76 12.49
C SER A 92 15.18 10.15 11.11
N LEU A 93 13.94 9.74 10.81
CA LEU A 93 13.26 10.06 9.56
C LEU A 93 12.74 11.51 9.49
N VAL A 94 12.68 12.24 10.61
CA VAL A 94 12.16 13.61 10.63
C VAL A 94 12.93 14.52 9.68
N ASN A 95 14.25 14.48 9.72
CA ASN A 95 15.08 15.29 8.81
C ASN A 95 14.91 14.91 7.34
N VAL A 96 14.73 13.60 7.07
CA VAL A 96 14.50 13.10 5.71
C VAL A 96 13.18 13.64 5.16
N TYR A 97 12.11 13.56 5.95
CA TYR A 97 10.80 14.06 5.56
C TYR A 97 10.79 15.60 5.42
N ASN A 98 11.42 16.32 6.35
CA ASN A 98 11.54 17.77 6.28
C ASN A 98 12.26 18.24 5.01
N ALA A 99 13.40 17.62 4.68
CA ALA A 99 14.14 17.94 3.47
C ALA A 99 13.29 17.71 2.21
N ARG A 100 12.54 16.60 2.16
CA ARG A 100 11.69 16.26 1.03
C ARG A 100 10.45 17.15 0.92
N LEU A 101 9.87 17.56 2.04
CA LEU A 101 8.68 18.42 2.10
C LEU A 101 9.01 19.92 1.97
N GLY A 102 10.29 20.31 2.01
CA GLY A 102 10.70 21.71 2.07
C GLY A 102 10.22 22.40 3.35
N ALA A 103 10.16 21.66 4.46
CA ALA A 103 9.59 22.08 5.73
C ALA A 103 10.60 22.00 6.88
N ASN A 104 10.22 22.51 8.04
CA ASN A 104 11.02 22.42 9.26
C ASN A 104 10.11 22.05 10.45
N TYR A 105 9.40 20.93 10.31
CA TYR A 105 8.52 20.43 11.35
C TYR A 105 9.32 19.73 12.45
N THR A 106 8.84 19.80 13.68
CA THR A 106 9.40 19.06 14.81
C THR A 106 8.72 17.71 14.94
N ILE A 107 9.39 16.75 15.59
CA ILE A 107 8.77 15.49 15.93
C ILE A 107 7.64 15.70 16.95
N LEU A 108 6.55 14.96 16.82
CA LEU A 108 5.50 14.93 17.83
C LEU A 108 6.05 14.29 19.13
N ASP A 109 5.90 14.98 20.26
CA ASP A 109 6.34 14.47 21.56
C ASP A 109 5.57 13.19 21.91
N SER A 110 6.28 12.22 22.50
CA SER A 110 5.76 10.90 22.86
C SER A 110 4.58 10.92 23.86
N LYS A 111 4.43 12.01 24.61
CA LYS A 111 3.27 12.20 25.51
C LYS A 111 1.93 12.32 24.78
N TYR A 112 1.95 12.67 23.48
CA TYR A 112 0.74 12.88 22.66
C TYR A 112 0.29 11.65 21.87
N TYR A 113 1.03 10.55 21.92
CA TYR A 113 0.65 9.33 21.22
C TYR A 113 1.08 8.06 21.93
N LYS A 114 0.36 6.96 21.62
CA LYS A 114 0.72 5.63 22.08
C LYS A 114 0.37 4.61 21.01
N LEU A 115 1.31 3.74 20.63
CA LEU A 115 1.04 2.56 19.83
C LEU A 115 0.33 1.49 20.67
N SER A 116 -0.72 0.85 20.14
CA SER A 116 -1.40 -0.27 20.81
C SER A 116 -0.48 -1.48 20.96
N ALA A 117 0.45 -1.67 20.03
CA ALA A 117 1.49 -2.69 20.05
C ALA A 117 2.72 -2.22 19.29
N GLN A 118 3.90 -2.77 19.63
CA GLN A 118 5.15 -2.55 18.90
C GLN A 118 5.45 -3.70 17.92
N GLN A 119 4.60 -4.72 17.90
CA GLN A 119 4.72 -5.88 17.05
C GLN A 119 3.33 -6.35 16.63
N THR A 120 3.21 -6.82 15.41
CA THR A 120 2.03 -7.50 14.90
C THR A 120 2.46 -8.75 14.14
N THR A 121 1.50 -9.62 13.81
CA THR A 121 1.78 -10.88 13.10
C THR A 121 0.87 -10.98 11.88
N ILE A 122 1.44 -11.35 10.74
CA ILE A 122 0.70 -11.82 9.57
C ILE A 122 0.58 -13.32 9.72
N PRO A 123 -0.62 -13.87 9.88
CA PRO A 123 -0.82 -15.32 10.04
C PRO A 123 -0.43 -16.09 8.77
N GLN A 124 -0.06 -17.35 8.94
CA GLN A 124 0.14 -18.26 7.81
C GLN A 124 -1.13 -18.32 6.95
N GLY A 125 -0.97 -18.19 5.64
CA GLY A 125 -2.04 -18.18 4.66
C GLY A 125 -2.68 -16.81 4.42
N ASP A 126 -2.42 -15.83 5.28
CA ASP A 126 -2.92 -14.46 5.14
C ASP A 126 -1.90 -13.54 4.46
N ILE A 127 -2.38 -12.39 4.01
CA ILE A 127 -1.56 -11.32 3.42
C ILE A 127 -1.47 -10.09 4.33
N THR A 128 -2.27 -10.01 5.41
CA THR A 128 -2.40 -8.82 6.25
C THR A 128 -2.29 -9.19 7.72
N SER A 129 -1.61 -8.34 8.48
CA SER A 129 -1.50 -8.48 9.94
C SER A 129 -2.73 -7.92 10.67
N ALA A 130 -2.86 -8.27 11.95
CA ALA A 130 -3.70 -7.50 12.86
C ALA A 130 -3.26 -6.01 12.87
N PRO A 131 -4.20 -5.06 12.95
CA PRO A 131 -3.90 -3.64 12.93
C PRO A 131 -3.21 -3.18 14.21
N VAL A 132 -2.23 -2.28 14.05
CA VAL A 132 -1.65 -1.52 15.16
C VAL A 132 -2.29 -0.13 15.16
N THR A 133 -2.94 0.22 16.27
CA THR A 133 -3.57 1.52 16.44
C THR A 133 -2.59 2.51 17.04
N ILE A 134 -2.51 3.69 16.46
CA ILE A 134 -1.83 4.87 17.00
C ILE A 134 -2.89 5.69 17.71
N ASN A 135 -2.90 5.67 19.03
CA ASN A 135 -3.83 6.45 19.83
C ASN A 135 -3.19 7.81 20.14
N PHE A 136 -3.87 8.89 19.79
CA PHE A 136 -3.46 10.25 20.12
C PHE A 136 -4.25 10.75 21.32
N THR A 137 -3.59 11.48 22.22
CA THR A 137 -4.16 12.07 23.44
C THR A 137 -3.55 13.45 23.68
N GLY A 138 -4.21 14.31 24.47
CA GLY A 138 -3.72 15.63 24.77
C GLY A 138 -3.61 16.57 23.56
N LEU A 139 -4.36 16.30 22.51
CA LEU A 139 -4.24 17.03 21.24
C LEU A 139 -4.61 18.51 21.39
N THR A 140 -5.40 18.86 22.39
CA THR A 140 -5.76 20.25 22.71
C THR A 140 -4.60 21.06 23.30
N GLU A 141 -3.53 20.42 23.73
CA GLU A 141 -2.33 21.08 24.23
C GLU A 141 -1.36 21.49 23.11
N LEU A 142 -1.52 20.93 21.91
CA LEU A 142 -0.67 21.27 20.77
C LEU A 142 -0.89 22.72 20.33
N ASP A 143 0.17 23.36 19.88
CA ASP A 143 0.07 24.73 19.34
C ASP A 143 -0.85 24.78 18.13
N ILE A 144 -1.71 25.79 18.09
CA ILE A 144 -2.64 26.00 16.98
C ILE A 144 -1.85 26.30 15.72
N ASP A 145 -2.22 25.65 14.61
CA ASP A 145 -1.62 25.79 13.28
C ASP A 145 -0.16 25.32 13.17
N ALA A 146 0.46 24.88 14.27
CA ALA A 146 1.74 24.16 14.21
C ALA A 146 1.56 22.76 13.60
N SER A 147 2.61 22.27 12.96
CA SER A 147 2.63 20.92 12.38
C SER A 147 3.77 20.10 12.97
N TYR A 148 3.47 18.88 13.32
CA TYR A 148 4.40 17.94 13.92
C TYR A 148 4.49 16.69 13.06
N LEU A 149 5.67 16.04 13.00
CA LEU A 149 5.87 14.80 12.28
C LEU A 149 5.82 13.59 13.24
N LEU A 150 5.11 12.55 12.82
CA LEU A 150 5.14 11.25 13.48
C LEU A 150 5.48 10.16 12.44
N PRO A 151 6.77 9.87 12.23
CA PRO A 151 7.19 8.81 11.32
C PRO A 151 7.03 7.43 11.97
N ILE A 152 6.24 6.58 11.35
CA ILE A 152 6.05 5.16 11.71
C ILE A 152 6.79 4.31 10.68
N THR A 153 7.55 3.32 11.13
CA THR A 153 8.32 2.44 10.24
C THR A 153 8.26 0.99 10.68
N ILE A 154 8.44 0.09 9.71
CA ILE A 154 8.78 -1.31 10.01
C ILE A 154 10.21 -1.33 10.54
N ASP A 155 10.38 -1.90 11.74
CA ASP A 155 11.67 -2.03 12.39
C ASP A 155 12.38 -3.33 12.02
N GLN A 156 11.69 -4.45 12.18
CA GLN A 156 12.20 -5.79 11.91
C GLN A 156 11.09 -6.71 11.41
N VAL A 157 11.49 -7.74 10.67
CA VAL A 157 10.59 -8.77 10.14
C VAL A 157 11.21 -10.14 10.37
N SER A 158 10.41 -11.11 10.84
CA SER A 158 10.89 -12.49 11.02
C SER A 158 10.97 -13.25 9.68
N GLY A 159 11.60 -14.43 9.73
CA GLY A 159 11.63 -15.36 8.61
C GLY A 159 12.49 -14.91 7.40
N GLY A 160 13.42 -13.97 7.62
CA GLY A 160 14.30 -13.48 6.55
C GLY A 160 13.58 -12.73 5.42
N MET A 161 12.33 -12.30 5.65
CA MET A 161 11.54 -11.57 4.66
C MET A 161 12.12 -10.19 4.40
N SER A 162 12.15 -9.80 3.12
CA SER A 162 12.55 -8.47 2.70
C SER A 162 11.44 -7.45 2.95
N VAL A 163 11.83 -6.21 3.23
CA VAL A 163 10.91 -5.08 3.39
C VAL A 163 10.98 -4.18 2.14
N LEU A 164 9.82 -3.81 1.61
CA LEU A 164 9.73 -2.90 0.46
C LEU A 164 10.12 -1.48 0.90
N ASN A 165 11.32 -1.04 0.53
CA ASN A 165 11.91 0.23 0.98
C ASN A 165 11.03 1.45 0.73
N GLY A 166 10.32 1.51 -0.40
CA GLY A 166 9.43 2.63 -0.74
C GLY A 166 8.15 2.69 0.08
N SER A 167 7.78 1.61 0.78
CA SER A 167 6.51 1.49 1.53
C SER A 167 6.72 0.96 2.95
N LYS A 168 7.95 1.02 3.47
CA LYS A 168 8.24 0.59 4.84
C LYS A 168 7.89 1.62 5.92
N SER A 169 7.65 2.85 5.52
CA SER A 169 7.43 3.96 6.47
C SER A 169 6.29 4.85 6.01
N ILE A 170 5.53 5.37 6.97
CA ILE A 170 4.52 6.41 6.79
C ILE A 170 4.83 7.55 7.76
N CYS A 171 4.76 8.79 7.30
CA CYS A 171 4.87 9.96 8.16
C CYS A 171 3.52 10.67 8.29
N TYR A 172 2.99 10.75 9.49
CA TYR A 172 1.81 11.56 9.76
C TYR A 172 2.23 13.00 10.06
N ILE A 173 1.62 13.96 9.33
CA ILE A 173 1.70 15.38 9.66
C ILE A 173 0.53 15.68 10.58
N VAL A 174 0.81 15.80 11.86
CA VAL A 174 -0.19 16.02 12.92
C VAL A 174 -0.35 17.52 13.11
N ARG A 175 -1.58 18.04 12.92
CA ARG A 175 -1.85 19.48 12.99
C ARG A 175 -3.16 19.77 13.69
N ARG A 176 -3.11 20.64 14.69
CA ARG A 176 -4.28 21.25 15.32
C ARG A 176 -4.67 22.48 14.55
N SER A 177 -5.87 22.49 13.96
CA SER A 177 -6.34 23.60 13.13
C SER A 177 -7.10 24.64 13.97
N SER A 178 -6.87 25.91 13.67
CA SER A 178 -7.70 27.02 14.18
C SER A 178 -9.13 27.00 13.62
N ALA A 179 -9.32 26.39 12.45
CA ALA A 179 -10.62 26.30 11.82
C ALA A 179 -11.63 25.55 12.71
N ILE A 180 -12.75 26.20 12.97
CA ILE A 180 -13.92 25.56 13.57
C ILE A 180 -14.75 25.02 12.41
N THR A 181 -14.67 23.73 12.15
CA THR A 181 -15.63 23.07 11.27
C THR A 181 -16.94 22.95 12.03
N THR A 182 -17.74 24.00 12.02
CA THR A 182 -19.16 23.87 12.34
C THR A 182 -19.78 23.08 11.20
N ALA A 183 -20.45 21.98 11.52
CA ALA A 183 -21.29 21.31 10.54
C ALA A 183 -22.39 22.31 10.13
N VAL A 184 -22.24 22.90 8.95
CA VAL A 184 -23.29 23.75 8.38
C VAL A 184 -24.33 22.80 7.82
N SER A 185 -25.45 22.70 8.52
CA SER A 185 -26.63 22.01 7.99
C SER A 185 -27.21 22.88 6.88
N LEU A 186 -27.02 22.49 5.64
CA LEU A 186 -27.71 23.10 4.51
C LEU A 186 -29.19 22.68 4.55
N LYS A 187 -30.02 23.48 5.16
CA LYS A 187 -31.48 23.37 5.05
C LYS A 187 -31.89 24.04 3.74
N ASN A 188 -32.48 23.28 2.86
CA ASN A 188 -33.09 23.76 1.60
C ASN A 188 -32.15 24.44 0.58
N ASN A 189 -30.90 24.01 0.46
CA ASN A 189 -29.93 24.57 -0.51
C ASN A 189 -29.66 26.08 -0.37
N TYR A 190 -30.01 26.70 0.75
CA TYR A 190 -29.69 28.09 1.03
C TYR A 190 -28.61 28.19 2.10
N PHE A 191 -27.63 29.03 1.80
CA PHE A 191 -26.57 29.41 2.73
C PHE A 191 -26.99 30.71 3.41
N GLU A 192 -27.48 30.66 4.64
CA GLU A 192 -27.67 31.86 5.44
C GLU A 192 -26.35 32.33 6.03
N VAL A 193 -25.78 33.40 5.51
CA VAL A 193 -24.67 34.12 6.13
C VAL A 193 -25.27 35.11 7.11
N PRO A 194 -25.01 34.98 8.43
CA PRO A 194 -25.53 35.95 9.39
C PRO A 194 -25.01 37.36 9.03
N GLY A 195 -25.93 38.31 8.86
CA GLY A 195 -25.63 39.68 8.49
C GLY A 195 -25.61 40.02 7.01
N PHE A 196 -25.95 39.05 6.15
CA PHE A 196 -26.17 39.30 4.74
C PHE A 196 -27.69 39.47 4.50
N ASP A 197 -28.14 40.72 4.52
CA ASP A 197 -29.49 41.05 4.06
C ASP A 197 -29.47 41.05 2.55
N ALA A 198 -30.03 40.01 1.92
CA ALA A 198 -30.29 40.05 0.48
C ALA A 198 -31.43 41.08 0.30
N GLY A 199 -31.06 42.32 0.04
CA GLY A 199 -31.96 43.42 -0.21
C GLY A 199 -33.04 43.00 -1.22
N SER A 200 -34.28 43.20 -0.83
CA SER A 200 -35.51 43.07 -1.61
C SER A 200 -35.46 43.92 -2.89
#